data_0c95e0f97e659aef473c70990e5aa8ec
#
_entry.id   0c95e0f97e659aef473c70990e5aa8ec
#
_cell.length_a   1.000
_cell.length_b   1.000
_cell.length_c   1.000
_cell.angle_alpha   90.00
_cell.angle_beta   90.00
_cell.angle_gamma   90.00
#
_symmetry.space_group_name_H-M   'P 1'
#
loop_
_entity.id
_entity.type
_entity.pdbx_description
1 polymer ?
#
loop_
_entity_poly.entity_id
_entity_poly.type
_entity_poly.pdbx_seq_one_letter_code
_entity_poly.pdbx_strand_id
1 'polypeptide(L)'
;MSAPKPVISNVFESSASDRLARFITEQGIAGSEVIALTPDASTRNYFRIRWKKSTAVAAVYPEPFDPEFHPYLDVTRLFLDCDIPVPEIYAVDGNAGIIVQEDLGDRQLFHIYDESEELCDEYKEKAIVLIAKIQKATAHAYETQSISSRLAFDEPKLSWELDFFFDHYFGSLRGENLRHAEVAELKAELNDIAAELAAAPRVLCHRDYHASNLMIDNKKRLRVVDHQDARMGPASYDLVSFLLDRQPCPPSLAELRAYRLFFLEQRRLLGLGAIDPDDFALEFRLMTIQRGLKATGTFSYQTAVCGRGAVYQHFIQPTLEIVLQAAEWLERFPTLRRMLKERIN
;
A
#
# COMPACT_ATOMS: atom_id res chain seq x y z
N MET A 1 10.02 2.80 51.34
CA MET A 1 11.07 2.33 50.42
C MET A 1 10.46 2.27 49.03
N SER A 2 10.81 3.26 48.20
CA SER A 2 10.29 3.39 46.84
C SER A 2 11.14 2.52 45.94
N ALA A 3 10.51 1.68 45.12
CA ALA A 3 11.21 0.87 44.11
C ALA A 3 11.83 1.78 43.03
N PRO A 4 13.02 1.47 42.54
CA PRO A 4 13.64 2.26 41.49
C PRO A 4 12.84 2.13 40.19
N LYS A 5 12.52 3.28 39.58
CA LYS A 5 11.96 3.34 38.22
C LYS A 5 13.00 2.78 37.24
N PRO A 6 12.58 1.99 36.22
CA PRO A 6 13.51 1.53 35.20
C PRO A 6 14.05 2.71 34.40
N VAL A 7 15.37 2.74 34.24
CA VAL A 7 16.11 3.74 33.42
C VAL A 7 15.89 3.37 31.96
N ILE A 8 14.82 3.86 31.34
CA ILE A 8 14.54 3.73 29.89
C ILE A 8 14.86 5.01 29.12
N SER A 9 15.43 6.06 29.79
CA SER A 9 15.41 7.41 29.25
C SER A 9 16.58 7.84 28.35
N ASN A 10 17.65 7.07 28.15
CA ASN A 10 18.86 7.60 27.52
C ASN A 10 19.17 7.12 26.08
N VAL A 11 18.41 6.19 25.50
CA VAL A 11 18.71 5.64 24.16
C VAL A 11 18.16 6.51 23.03
N PHE A 12 17.11 7.29 23.29
CA PHE A 12 16.39 8.07 22.27
C PHE A 12 16.79 9.53 22.14
N GLU A 13 17.66 10.05 22.98
CA GLU A 13 18.31 11.34 22.73
C GLU A 13 19.39 11.29 21.63
N SER A 14 19.80 10.09 21.18
CA SER A 14 20.77 9.90 20.11
C SER A 14 20.09 9.85 18.73
N SER A 15 20.77 10.40 17.72
CA SER A 15 20.28 10.37 16.34
C SER A 15 20.10 8.93 15.83
N ALA A 16 19.30 8.73 14.78
CA ALA A 16 19.14 7.43 14.13
C ALA A 16 20.50 6.83 13.70
N SER A 17 21.41 7.68 13.22
CA SER A 17 22.77 7.29 12.84
C SER A 17 23.60 6.80 14.03
N ASP A 18 23.49 7.47 15.19
CA ASP A 18 24.24 7.08 16.39
C ASP A 18 23.74 5.74 16.97
N ARG A 19 22.43 5.51 16.93
CA ARG A 19 21.84 4.23 17.35
C ARG A 19 22.28 3.10 16.42
N LEU A 20 22.27 3.32 15.12
CA LEU A 20 22.76 2.37 14.14
C LEU A 20 24.24 2.09 14.30
N ALA A 21 25.08 3.10 14.53
CA ALA A 21 26.53 2.93 14.74
C ALA A 21 26.84 2.06 15.97
N ARG A 22 26.12 2.23 17.07
CA ARG A 22 26.23 1.37 18.26
C ARG A 22 25.83 -0.05 17.95
N PHE A 23 24.68 -0.25 17.32
CA PHE A 23 24.20 -1.58 16.90
C PHE A 23 25.23 -2.30 16.01
N ILE A 24 25.76 -1.61 14.99
CA ILE A 24 26.80 -2.18 14.08
C ILE A 24 28.05 -2.61 14.88
N THR A 25 28.47 -1.81 15.85
CA THR A 25 29.62 -2.11 16.71
C THR A 25 29.36 -3.35 17.56
N GLU A 26 28.17 -3.45 18.18
CA GLU A 26 27.75 -4.60 18.99
C GLU A 26 27.63 -5.88 18.17
N GLN A 27 27.24 -5.78 16.90
CA GLN A 27 27.20 -6.91 15.96
C GLN A 27 28.59 -7.33 15.42
N GLY A 28 29.67 -6.63 15.80
CA GLY A 28 31.04 -6.93 15.37
C GLY A 28 31.30 -6.61 13.89
N ILE A 29 30.52 -5.75 13.26
CA ILE A 29 30.66 -5.31 11.86
C ILE A 29 31.16 -3.86 11.76
N ALA A 30 31.91 -3.42 12.77
CA ALA A 30 32.50 -2.08 12.83
C ALA A 30 33.38 -1.78 11.60
N GLY A 31 33.37 -0.51 11.15
CA GLY A 31 34.13 -0.08 9.96
C GLY A 31 33.38 -0.31 8.64
N SER A 32 32.13 -0.74 8.69
CA SER A 32 31.27 -0.88 7.51
C SER A 32 30.86 0.50 6.97
N GLU A 33 30.86 0.61 5.65
CA GLU A 33 30.24 1.76 4.97
C GLU A 33 28.74 1.78 5.29
N VAL A 34 28.22 2.96 5.66
CA VAL A 34 26.80 3.20 5.94
C VAL A 34 26.30 4.25 4.96
N ILE A 35 25.40 3.86 4.09
CA ILE A 35 24.81 4.72 3.06
C ILE A 35 23.37 5.02 3.46
N ALA A 36 23.04 6.29 3.70
CA ALA A 36 21.67 6.69 3.94
C ALA A 36 20.83 6.54 2.66
N LEU A 37 19.66 5.88 2.79
CA LEU A 37 18.69 5.74 1.70
C LEU A 37 17.61 6.82 1.88
N THR A 38 17.15 7.39 0.78
CA THR A 38 16.11 8.42 0.82
C THR A 38 14.76 7.74 1.05
N PRO A 39 14.05 8.00 2.18
CA PRO A 39 12.73 7.43 2.41
C PRO A 39 11.70 8.14 1.54
N ASP A 40 10.78 7.39 0.96
CA ASP A 40 9.56 7.94 0.36
C ASP A 40 8.48 8.08 1.46
N ALA A 41 8.26 9.30 1.95
CA ALA A 41 7.21 9.66 2.92
C ALA A 41 7.15 8.83 4.25
N SER A 42 8.23 8.16 4.64
CA SER A 42 8.31 7.36 5.87
C SER A 42 8.88 8.16 7.05
N THR A 43 8.41 7.87 8.26
CA THR A 43 9.01 8.38 9.52
C THR A 43 10.29 7.61 9.91
N ARG A 44 10.57 6.49 9.27
CA ARG A 44 11.74 5.63 9.49
C ARG A 44 12.92 6.13 8.68
N ASN A 45 14.14 5.98 9.22
CA ASN A 45 15.36 6.20 8.48
C ASN A 45 15.87 4.85 7.96
N TYR A 46 16.27 4.80 6.70
CA TYR A 46 16.80 3.61 6.08
C TYR A 46 18.27 3.80 5.74
N PHE A 47 19.07 2.75 6.00
CA PHE A 47 20.49 2.75 5.71
C PHE A 47 20.86 1.44 5.05
N ARG A 48 21.65 1.49 3.96
CA ARG A 48 22.34 0.33 3.42
C ARG A 48 23.63 0.14 4.19
N ILE A 49 23.83 -1.06 4.71
CA ILE A 49 25.01 -1.42 5.52
C ILE A 49 25.65 -2.68 4.96
N ARG A 50 26.93 -2.87 5.25
CA ARG A 50 27.57 -4.17 5.04
C ARG A 50 27.06 -5.16 6.08
N TRP A 51 26.63 -6.33 5.64
CA TRP A 51 26.15 -7.40 6.51
C TRP A 51 26.78 -8.73 6.11
N LYS A 52 27.68 -9.26 6.98
CA LYS A 52 28.46 -10.47 6.67
C LYS A 52 29.22 -10.31 5.33
N LYS A 53 28.86 -11.11 4.32
CA LYS A 53 29.50 -11.10 2.97
C LYS A 53 28.69 -10.32 1.92
N SER A 54 27.58 -9.68 2.31
CA SER A 54 26.63 -9.01 1.44
C SER A 54 26.29 -7.61 1.97
N THR A 55 25.28 -6.99 1.40
CA THR A 55 24.63 -5.80 1.91
C THR A 55 23.29 -6.15 2.58
N ALA A 56 22.85 -5.29 3.48
CA ALA A 56 21.52 -5.34 4.09
C ALA A 56 20.96 -3.93 4.23
N VAL A 57 19.66 -3.82 4.43
CA VAL A 57 18.98 -2.56 4.74
C VAL A 57 18.61 -2.54 6.23
N ALA A 58 19.11 -1.55 6.95
CA ALA A 58 18.73 -1.26 8.32
C ALA A 58 17.63 -0.20 8.34
N ALA A 59 16.44 -0.56 8.84
CA ALA A 59 15.35 0.36 9.14
C ALA A 59 15.46 0.81 10.60
N VAL A 60 15.66 2.11 10.83
CA VAL A 60 15.77 2.70 12.17
C VAL A 60 14.48 3.47 12.46
N TYR A 61 13.71 2.95 13.39
CA TYR A 61 12.43 3.50 13.82
C TYR A 61 12.64 4.69 14.76
N PRO A 62 11.72 5.67 14.80
CA PRO A 62 11.85 6.81 15.70
C PRO A 62 11.83 6.41 17.18
N GLU A 63 11.11 5.34 17.53
CA GLU A 63 10.91 4.86 18.90
C GLU A 63 11.26 3.37 19.06
N PRO A 64 11.58 2.88 20.29
CA PRO A 64 11.65 1.46 20.59
C PRO A 64 10.33 0.76 20.30
N PHE A 65 10.41 -0.53 20.03
CA PHE A 65 9.23 -1.35 19.86
C PHE A 65 9.42 -2.74 20.48
N ASP A 66 8.29 -3.40 20.77
CA ASP A 66 8.30 -4.80 21.14
C ASP A 66 8.26 -5.64 19.84
N PRO A 67 9.29 -6.49 19.58
CA PRO A 67 9.32 -7.32 18.38
C PRO A 67 8.14 -8.29 18.25
N GLU A 68 7.53 -8.72 19.38
CA GLU A 68 6.41 -9.64 19.39
C GLU A 68 5.14 -9.02 18.79
N PHE A 69 4.96 -7.69 18.99
CA PHE A 69 3.75 -6.97 18.55
C PHE A 69 4.01 -6.02 17.38
N HIS A 70 5.18 -6.14 16.74
CA HIS A 70 5.55 -5.22 15.66
C HIS A 70 4.93 -5.61 14.32
N PRO A 71 4.06 -4.76 13.72
CA PRO A 71 3.28 -5.12 12.51
C PRO A 71 4.15 -5.58 11.34
N TYR A 72 5.29 -4.92 11.11
CA TYR A 72 6.20 -5.30 10.03
C TYR A 72 6.74 -6.72 10.21
N LEU A 73 7.15 -7.09 11.43
CA LEU A 73 7.71 -8.42 11.72
C LEU A 73 6.63 -9.50 11.67
N ASP A 74 5.43 -9.21 12.16
CA ASP A 74 4.28 -10.12 12.12
C ASP A 74 3.91 -10.45 10.67
N VAL A 75 3.65 -9.42 9.85
CA VAL A 75 3.24 -9.63 8.45
C VAL A 75 4.38 -10.19 7.59
N THR A 76 5.65 -9.83 7.88
CA THR A 76 6.80 -10.46 7.19
C THR A 76 6.81 -11.98 7.44
N ARG A 77 6.63 -12.42 8.69
CA ARG A 77 6.56 -13.84 9.04
C ARG A 77 5.42 -14.53 8.31
N LEU A 78 4.19 -13.96 8.39
CA LEU A 78 3.03 -14.47 7.68
C LEU A 78 3.29 -14.65 6.18
N PHE A 79 3.91 -13.66 5.54
CA PHE A 79 4.17 -13.71 4.11
C PHE A 79 5.24 -14.75 3.75
N LEU A 80 6.31 -14.85 4.53
CA LEU A 80 7.36 -15.87 4.33
C LEU A 80 6.81 -17.29 4.52
N ASP A 81 5.97 -17.51 5.54
CA ASP A 81 5.33 -18.81 5.79
C ASP A 81 4.39 -19.24 4.66
N CYS A 82 3.91 -18.29 3.86
CA CYS A 82 3.05 -18.50 2.69
C CYS A 82 3.78 -18.39 1.33
N ASP A 83 5.11 -18.45 1.31
CA ASP A 83 5.93 -18.31 0.10
C ASP A 83 5.68 -17.01 -0.69
N ILE A 84 5.30 -15.93 0.02
CA ILE A 84 5.21 -14.58 -0.56
C ILE A 84 6.57 -13.91 -0.45
N PRO A 85 7.16 -13.44 -1.55
CA PRO A 85 8.56 -13.03 -1.61
C PRO A 85 8.77 -11.62 -1.02
N VAL A 86 8.86 -11.51 0.30
CA VAL A 86 9.23 -10.30 1.06
C VAL A 86 10.69 -10.36 1.49
N PRO A 87 11.32 -9.23 1.94
CA PRO A 87 12.67 -9.25 2.48
C PRO A 87 12.80 -10.18 3.69
N GLU A 88 13.86 -10.98 3.74
CA GLU A 88 14.22 -11.76 4.93
C GLU A 88 14.69 -10.83 6.06
N ILE A 89 14.34 -11.14 7.30
CA ILE A 89 14.81 -10.40 8.47
C ILE A 89 16.09 -11.04 8.99
N TYR A 90 17.16 -10.27 9.08
CA TYR A 90 18.47 -10.74 9.51
C TYR A 90 18.75 -10.49 10.98
N ALA A 91 18.27 -9.36 11.53
CA ALA A 91 18.40 -9.04 12.93
C ALA A 91 17.32 -8.03 13.38
N VAL A 92 16.99 -8.07 14.65
CA VAL A 92 16.05 -7.14 15.29
C VAL A 92 16.61 -6.70 16.63
N ASP A 93 16.61 -5.40 16.86
CA ASP A 93 16.85 -4.80 18.17
C ASP A 93 15.68 -3.83 18.47
N GLY A 94 14.69 -4.32 19.19
CA GLY A 94 13.51 -3.52 19.55
C GLY A 94 13.84 -2.36 20.49
N ASN A 95 14.84 -2.51 21.36
CA ASN A 95 15.26 -1.45 22.28
C ASN A 95 15.94 -0.30 21.53
N ALA A 96 16.78 -0.62 20.54
CA ALA A 96 17.39 0.37 19.67
C ALA A 96 16.44 0.86 18.57
N GLY A 97 15.28 0.22 18.38
CA GLY A 97 14.34 0.51 17.31
C GLY A 97 14.90 0.17 15.92
N ILE A 98 15.61 -0.98 15.78
CA ILE A 98 16.31 -1.34 14.55
C ILE A 98 15.83 -2.70 14.03
N ILE A 99 15.52 -2.74 12.73
CA ILE A 99 15.32 -3.99 11.97
C ILE A 99 16.33 -4.01 10.82
N VAL A 100 17.11 -5.09 10.72
CA VAL A 100 18.01 -5.36 9.60
C VAL A 100 17.40 -6.43 8.72
N GLN A 101 17.26 -6.12 7.45
CA GLN A 101 16.60 -6.98 6.47
C GLN A 101 17.42 -7.14 5.19
N GLU A 102 16.99 -8.08 4.34
CA GLU A 102 17.57 -8.32 3.02
C GLU A 102 17.59 -7.04 2.18
N ASP A 103 18.69 -6.76 1.52
CA ASP A 103 18.84 -5.70 0.53
C ASP A 103 18.37 -6.21 -0.83
N LEU A 104 17.28 -5.67 -1.32
CA LEU A 104 16.68 -6.04 -2.61
C LEU A 104 17.24 -5.23 -3.80
N GLY A 105 18.18 -4.31 -3.52
CA GLY A 105 18.68 -3.34 -4.51
C GLY A 105 17.76 -2.12 -4.65
N ASP A 106 17.88 -1.44 -5.78
CA ASP A 106 17.22 -0.14 -5.99
C ASP A 106 16.20 -0.16 -7.14
N ARG A 107 16.01 -1.31 -7.82
CA ARG A 107 15.13 -1.41 -8.98
C ARG A 107 13.70 -1.73 -8.55
N GLN A 108 12.84 -0.73 -8.63
CA GLN A 108 11.39 -0.89 -8.45
C GLN A 108 10.73 -1.31 -9.78
N LEU A 109 9.57 -1.95 -9.69
CA LEU A 109 8.80 -2.36 -10.87
C LEU A 109 8.43 -1.16 -11.75
N PHE A 110 8.17 -0.02 -11.15
CA PHE A 110 7.82 1.18 -11.90
C PHE A 110 8.93 1.63 -12.90
N HIS A 111 10.20 1.27 -12.64
CA HIS A 111 11.31 1.61 -13.53
C HIS A 111 11.31 0.85 -14.87
N ILE A 112 10.50 -0.22 -14.99
CA ILE A 112 10.43 -0.96 -16.25
C ILE A 112 9.35 -0.43 -17.19
N TYR A 113 8.52 0.52 -16.78
CA TYR A 113 7.46 1.07 -17.63
C TYR A 113 7.98 1.80 -18.88
N ASP A 114 9.25 2.23 -18.84
CA ASP A 114 9.95 2.84 -19.99
C ASP A 114 10.72 1.79 -20.82
N GLU A 115 10.63 0.49 -20.49
CA GLU A 115 11.30 -0.60 -21.20
C GLU A 115 10.35 -1.24 -22.26
N SER A 116 10.62 -2.48 -22.72
CA SER A 116 9.77 -3.12 -23.71
C SER A 116 8.40 -3.52 -23.17
N GLU A 117 7.37 -3.48 -24.02
CA GLU A 117 6.00 -3.88 -23.69
C GLU A 117 5.96 -5.33 -23.18
N GLU A 118 6.70 -6.25 -23.83
CA GLU A 118 6.78 -7.65 -23.43
C GLU A 118 7.30 -7.83 -22.00
N LEU A 119 8.30 -7.05 -21.59
CA LEU A 119 8.85 -7.09 -20.25
C LEU A 119 7.86 -6.51 -19.23
N CYS A 120 7.18 -5.43 -19.59
CA CYS A 120 6.13 -4.83 -18.77
C CYS A 120 5.01 -5.83 -18.53
N ASP A 121 4.55 -6.52 -19.54
CA ASP A 121 3.47 -7.50 -19.42
C ASP A 121 3.89 -8.72 -18.61
N GLU A 122 5.10 -9.24 -18.81
CA GLU A 122 5.65 -10.33 -18.00
C GLU A 122 5.62 -10.00 -16.50
N TYR A 123 6.05 -8.79 -16.13
CA TYR A 123 6.08 -8.39 -14.73
C TYR A 123 4.71 -8.01 -14.19
N LYS A 124 3.81 -7.46 -15.00
CA LYS A 124 2.41 -7.26 -14.61
C LYS A 124 1.72 -8.58 -14.27
N GLU A 125 1.88 -9.60 -15.11
CA GLU A 125 1.35 -10.93 -14.83
C GLU A 125 1.93 -11.52 -13.53
N LYS A 126 3.25 -11.44 -13.32
CA LYS A 126 3.88 -11.87 -12.07
C LYS A 126 3.31 -11.14 -10.86
N ALA A 127 3.08 -9.83 -10.97
CA ALA A 127 2.50 -9.05 -9.89
C ALA A 127 1.05 -9.48 -9.60
N ILE A 128 0.24 -9.74 -10.63
CA ILE A 128 -1.13 -10.24 -10.46
C ILE A 128 -1.16 -11.63 -9.80
N VAL A 129 -0.24 -12.52 -10.18
CA VAL A 129 -0.07 -13.83 -9.51
C VAL A 129 0.26 -13.66 -8.02
N LEU A 130 1.11 -12.69 -7.66
CA LEU A 130 1.44 -12.41 -6.26
C LEU A 130 0.23 -11.89 -5.47
N ILE A 131 -0.65 -11.09 -6.06
CA ILE A 131 -1.90 -10.68 -5.39
C ILE A 131 -2.73 -11.93 -5.03
N ALA A 132 -2.91 -12.86 -5.97
CA ALA A 132 -3.64 -14.09 -5.70
C ALA A 132 -2.97 -14.96 -4.61
N LYS A 133 -1.64 -15.00 -4.54
CA LYS A 133 -0.89 -15.66 -3.46
C LYS A 133 -1.10 -14.98 -2.11
N ILE A 134 -1.09 -13.64 -2.05
CA ILE A 134 -1.41 -12.89 -0.83
C ILE A 134 -2.81 -13.25 -0.34
N GLN A 135 -3.79 -13.30 -1.23
CA GLN A 135 -5.15 -13.69 -0.88
C GLN A 135 -5.24 -15.14 -0.39
N LYS A 136 -4.42 -16.05 -0.92
CA LYS A 136 -4.35 -17.43 -0.43
C LYS A 136 -3.89 -17.51 1.02
N ALA A 137 -3.08 -16.57 1.48
CA ALA A 137 -2.62 -16.51 2.87
C ALA A 137 -3.72 -16.11 3.87
N THR A 138 -4.94 -15.78 3.43
CA THR A 138 -6.05 -15.36 4.31
C THR A 138 -6.32 -16.37 5.43
N ALA A 139 -6.43 -17.65 5.12
CA ALA A 139 -6.69 -18.68 6.14
C ALA A 139 -5.56 -18.73 7.16
N HIS A 140 -4.31 -18.73 6.71
CA HIS A 140 -3.14 -18.76 7.58
C HIS A 140 -3.03 -17.50 8.46
N ALA A 141 -3.42 -16.33 7.96
CA ALA A 141 -3.47 -15.12 8.76
C ALA A 141 -4.46 -15.23 9.93
N TYR A 142 -5.61 -15.87 9.73
CA TYR A 142 -6.57 -16.14 10.81
C TYR A 142 -6.08 -17.24 11.77
N GLU A 143 -5.51 -18.32 11.26
CA GLU A 143 -4.97 -19.43 12.07
C GLU A 143 -3.85 -18.96 13.02
N THR A 144 -2.94 -18.12 12.52
CA THR A 144 -1.82 -17.56 13.29
C THR A 144 -2.21 -16.33 14.11
N GLN A 145 -3.44 -15.84 13.96
CA GLN A 145 -3.90 -14.59 14.57
C GLN A 145 -3.00 -13.38 14.26
N SER A 146 -2.42 -13.35 13.06
CA SER A 146 -1.61 -12.23 12.59
C SER A 146 -2.35 -10.90 12.77
N ILE A 147 -1.62 -9.82 13.02
CA ILE A 147 -2.16 -8.46 13.15
C ILE A 147 -3.05 -8.12 11.95
N SER A 148 -2.67 -8.55 10.75
CA SER A 148 -3.44 -8.32 9.53
C SER A 148 -4.85 -8.93 9.54
N SER A 149 -5.07 -10.04 10.30
CA SER A 149 -6.39 -10.67 10.44
C SER A 149 -7.37 -9.87 11.31
N ARG A 150 -6.85 -8.95 12.11
CA ARG A 150 -7.63 -8.10 13.03
C ARG A 150 -7.96 -6.73 12.45
N LEU A 151 -7.35 -6.39 11.32
CA LEU A 151 -7.55 -5.14 10.61
C LEU A 151 -8.39 -5.39 9.35
N ALA A 152 -9.30 -4.49 9.03
CA ALA A 152 -10.14 -4.65 7.85
C ALA A 152 -10.41 -3.32 7.14
N PHE A 153 -10.76 -3.42 5.86
CA PHE A 153 -11.48 -2.38 5.15
C PHE A 153 -12.97 -2.54 5.46
N ASP A 154 -13.34 -2.20 6.69
CA ASP A 154 -14.71 -2.11 7.13
C ASP A 154 -15.35 -0.78 6.72
N GLU A 155 -16.66 -0.65 6.92
CA GLU A 155 -17.41 0.55 6.55
C GLU A 155 -16.84 1.83 7.20
N PRO A 156 -16.51 1.86 8.52
CA PRO A 156 -15.90 3.04 9.13
C PRO A 156 -14.57 3.43 8.49
N LYS A 157 -13.72 2.44 8.12
CA LYS A 157 -12.43 2.72 7.48
C LYS A 157 -12.60 3.25 6.05
N LEU A 158 -13.48 2.65 5.26
CA LEU A 158 -13.74 3.08 3.90
C LEU A 158 -14.42 4.45 3.86
N SER A 159 -15.37 4.70 4.75
CA SER A 159 -16.02 6.02 4.87
C SER A 159 -15.03 7.11 5.27
N TRP A 160 -14.14 6.83 6.23
CA TRP A 160 -13.09 7.77 6.62
C TRP A 160 -12.16 8.14 5.45
N GLU A 161 -11.81 7.18 4.60
CA GLU A 161 -10.98 7.44 3.41
C GLU A 161 -11.72 8.33 2.38
N LEU A 162 -13.03 8.15 2.24
CA LEU A 162 -13.86 8.96 1.36
C LEU A 162 -14.16 10.35 1.94
N ASP A 163 -14.32 10.46 3.27
CA ASP A 163 -14.38 11.77 3.94
C ASP A 163 -13.07 12.54 3.80
N PHE A 164 -11.92 11.85 3.89
CA PHE A 164 -10.61 12.45 3.67
C PHE A 164 -10.48 13.02 2.24
N PHE A 165 -11.00 12.31 1.23
CA PHE A 165 -11.11 12.86 -0.13
C PHE A 165 -11.96 14.13 -0.14
N PHE A 166 -13.15 14.07 0.44
CA PHE A 166 -14.08 15.21 0.46
C PHE A 166 -13.39 16.45 1.08
N ASP A 167 -12.79 16.30 2.25
CA ASP A 167 -12.20 17.38 3.00
C ASP A 167 -10.99 17.99 2.29
N HIS A 168 -10.16 17.17 1.68
CA HIS A 168 -8.92 17.64 1.08
C HIS A 168 -9.03 18.01 -0.40
N TYR A 169 -9.87 17.33 -1.18
CA TYR A 169 -10.06 17.72 -2.57
C TYR A 169 -10.91 18.98 -2.70
N PHE A 170 -12.13 18.98 -2.13
CA PHE A 170 -12.99 20.16 -2.21
C PHE A 170 -12.55 21.28 -1.26
N GLY A 171 -12.21 20.94 -0.01
CA GLY A 171 -11.82 21.92 1.01
C GLY A 171 -10.41 22.44 0.82
N SER A 172 -9.39 21.62 1.08
CA SER A 172 -8.00 22.09 1.17
C SER A 172 -7.42 22.49 -0.18
N LEU A 173 -7.67 21.72 -1.24
CA LEU A 173 -7.06 21.97 -2.57
C LEU A 173 -7.83 23.03 -3.36
N ARG A 174 -9.16 22.91 -3.40
CA ARG A 174 -10.00 23.78 -4.24
C ARG A 174 -10.61 24.97 -3.51
N GLY A 175 -10.69 24.91 -2.18
CA GLY A 175 -11.29 25.98 -1.36
C GLY A 175 -12.76 26.20 -1.66
N GLU A 176 -13.48 25.14 -2.09
CA GLU A 176 -14.87 25.25 -2.52
C GLU A 176 -15.84 25.20 -1.35
N ASN A 177 -16.78 26.13 -1.33
CA ASN A 177 -17.93 26.14 -0.43
C ASN A 177 -19.13 25.50 -1.15
N LEU A 178 -19.29 24.19 -1.02
CA LEU A 178 -20.39 23.46 -1.59
C LEU A 178 -21.71 23.77 -0.86
N ARG A 179 -22.84 23.73 -1.56
CA ARG A 179 -24.17 23.90 -0.97
C ARG A 179 -24.50 22.70 -0.06
N HIS A 180 -25.18 22.93 1.06
CA HIS A 180 -25.52 21.87 2.01
C HIS A 180 -26.24 20.67 1.37
N ALA A 181 -27.12 20.91 0.40
CA ALA A 181 -27.80 19.84 -0.32
C ALA A 181 -26.82 18.99 -1.13
N GLU A 182 -25.87 19.60 -1.85
CA GLU A 182 -24.85 18.88 -2.64
C GLU A 182 -23.92 18.06 -1.73
N VAL A 183 -23.54 18.60 -0.58
CA VAL A 183 -22.74 17.87 0.42
C VAL A 183 -23.50 16.64 0.92
N ALA A 184 -24.79 16.80 1.26
CA ALA A 184 -25.62 15.69 1.76
C ALA A 184 -25.79 14.59 0.71
N GLU A 185 -26.10 14.96 -0.54
CA GLU A 185 -26.24 14.03 -1.65
C GLU A 185 -24.94 13.28 -1.95
N LEU A 186 -23.81 14.01 -2.06
CA LEU A 186 -22.52 13.39 -2.31
C LEU A 186 -22.10 12.44 -1.18
N LYS A 187 -22.26 12.87 0.09
CA LYS A 187 -21.92 12.01 1.24
C LYS A 187 -22.79 10.76 1.31
N ALA A 188 -24.06 10.83 0.91
CA ALA A 188 -24.91 9.65 0.80
C ALA A 188 -24.36 8.66 -0.25
N GLU A 189 -23.98 9.13 -1.44
CA GLU A 189 -23.38 8.30 -2.48
C GLU A 189 -22.03 7.70 -2.04
N LEU A 190 -21.19 8.46 -1.34
CA LEU A 190 -19.91 7.97 -0.80
C LEU A 190 -20.10 6.90 0.29
N ASN A 191 -21.11 7.06 1.15
CA ASN A 191 -21.47 6.08 2.17
C ASN A 191 -22.00 4.78 1.53
N ASP A 192 -22.83 4.87 0.47
CA ASP A 192 -23.28 3.69 -0.27
C ASP A 192 -22.11 2.89 -0.85
N ILE A 193 -21.09 3.57 -1.42
CA ILE A 193 -19.87 2.94 -1.91
C ILE A 193 -19.13 2.20 -0.76
N ALA A 194 -18.97 2.87 0.38
CA ALA A 194 -18.28 2.29 1.52
C ALA A 194 -19.02 1.06 2.08
N ALA A 195 -20.34 1.17 2.25
CA ALA A 195 -21.19 0.10 2.78
C ALA A 195 -21.18 -1.15 1.88
N GLU A 196 -21.33 -0.96 0.56
CA GLU A 196 -21.34 -2.06 -0.41
C GLU A 196 -19.99 -2.79 -0.44
N LEU A 197 -18.87 -2.05 -0.48
CA LEU A 197 -17.53 -2.66 -0.44
C LEU A 197 -17.23 -3.33 0.90
N ALA A 198 -17.68 -2.77 2.01
CA ALA A 198 -17.50 -3.38 3.33
C ALA A 198 -18.28 -4.69 3.50
N ALA A 199 -19.37 -4.87 2.76
CA ALA A 199 -20.18 -6.09 2.74
C ALA A 199 -19.59 -7.21 1.88
N ALA A 200 -18.60 -6.91 1.00
CA ALA A 200 -17.96 -7.90 0.17
C ALA A 200 -17.18 -8.96 0.99
N PRO A 201 -17.07 -10.20 0.51
CA PRO A 201 -16.20 -11.20 1.14
C PRO A 201 -14.75 -10.70 1.25
N ARG A 202 -14.16 -10.89 2.42
CA ARG A 202 -12.83 -10.34 2.72
C ARG A 202 -11.74 -11.39 2.55
N VAL A 203 -10.65 -10.96 1.91
CA VAL A 203 -9.39 -11.69 1.78
C VAL A 203 -8.24 -10.81 2.27
N LEU A 204 -7.08 -11.40 2.49
CA LEU A 204 -5.88 -10.65 2.85
C LEU A 204 -5.45 -9.76 1.67
N CYS A 205 -5.28 -8.48 1.95
CA CYS A 205 -4.79 -7.46 1.03
C CYS A 205 -3.50 -6.84 1.56
N HIS A 206 -2.59 -6.51 0.66
CA HIS A 206 -1.38 -5.76 0.97
C HIS A 206 -1.69 -4.31 1.38
N ARG A 207 -2.72 -3.72 0.81
CA ARG A 207 -3.20 -2.33 0.95
C ARG A 207 -2.55 -1.32 0.01
N ASP A 208 -1.24 -1.25 -0.01
CA ASP A 208 -0.50 -0.30 -0.85
C ASP A 208 0.31 -1.03 -1.94
N TYR A 209 -0.39 -1.94 -2.67
CA TYR A 209 0.18 -2.80 -3.71
C TYR A 209 0.26 -2.06 -5.05
N HIS A 210 1.30 -1.26 -5.22
CA HIS A 210 1.58 -0.51 -6.45
C HIS A 210 3.05 -0.71 -6.89
N ALA A 211 3.36 -0.33 -8.12
CA ALA A 211 4.65 -0.64 -8.75
C ALA A 211 5.88 -0.12 -7.98
N SER A 212 5.75 0.95 -7.17
CA SER A 212 6.85 1.45 -6.33
C SER A 212 7.11 0.56 -5.09
N ASN A 213 6.14 -0.27 -4.66
CA ASN A 213 6.30 -1.23 -3.55
C ASN A 213 6.61 -2.66 -4.03
N LEU A 214 6.95 -2.80 -5.31
CA LEU A 214 7.38 -4.04 -5.94
C LEU A 214 8.83 -3.88 -6.43
N MET A 215 9.74 -4.64 -5.84
CA MET A 215 11.17 -4.60 -6.18
C MET A 215 11.53 -5.71 -7.16
N ILE A 216 12.45 -5.44 -8.07
CA ILE A 216 13.05 -6.45 -8.94
C ILE A 216 14.46 -6.71 -8.43
N ASP A 217 14.67 -7.86 -7.80
CA ASP A 217 15.97 -8.21 -7.22
C ASP A 217 17.02 -8.57 -8.30
N ASN A 218 18.27 -8.74 -7.86
CA ASN A 218 19.38 -9.07 -8.75
C ASN A 218 19.22 -10.42 -9.48
N LYS A 219 18.27 -11.27 -9.05
CA LYS A 219 17.90 -12.53 -9.71
C LYS A 219 16.69 -12.38 -10.61
N LYS A 220 16.27 -11.14 -10.91
CA LYS A 220 15.06 -10.81 -11.69
C LYS A 220 13.76 -11.35 -11.09
N ARG A 221 13.72 -11.57 -9.78
CA ARG A 221 12.51 -11.97 -9.07
C ARG A 221 11.76 -10.75 -8.58
N LEU A 222 10.44 -10.80 -8.64
CA LEU A 222 9.59 -9.77 -8.05
C LEU A 222 9.50 -9.98 -6.53
N ARG A 223 9.70 -8.91 -5.77
CA ARG A 223 9.72 -8.90 -4.30
C ARG A 223 8.77 -7.82 -3.80
N VAL A 224 8.07 -8.10 -2.72
CA VAL A 224 7.05 -7.21 -2.14
C VAL A 224 7.62 -6.50 -0.92
N VAL A 225 7.44 -5.18 -0.83
CA VAL A 225 7.86 -4.37 0.32
C VAL A 225 6.70 -3.51 0.83
N ASP A 226 6.86 -2.87 1.99
CA ASP A 226 5.87 -1.96 2.61
C ASP A 226 4.55 -2.66 2.98
N HIS A 227 4.64 -3.89 3.49
CA HIS A 227 3.52 -4.81 3.76
C HIS A 227 2.97 -4.77 5.20
N GLN A 228 3.51 -3.93 6.09
CA GLN A 228 3.12 -3.88 7.52
C GLN A 228 1.68 -3.47 7.77
N ASP A 229 1.04 -2.86 6.81
CA ASP A 229 -0.35 -2.38 6.89
C ASP A 229 -1.36 -3.32 6.24
N ALA A 230 -0.93 -4.54 5.88
CA ALA A 230 -1.80 -5.57 5.30
C ALA A 230 -3.04 -5.81 6.18
N ARG A 231 -4.18 -6.03 5.54
CA ARG A 231 -5.47 -6.20 6.21
C ARG A 231 -6.49 -6.95 5.36
N MET A 232 -7.60 -7.32 5.95
CA MET A 232 -8.71 -7.98 5.28
C MET A 232 -9.54 -6.99 4.47
N GLY A 233 -9.82 -7.30 3.20
CA GLY A 233 -10.60 -6.44 2.31
C GLY A 233 -11.17 -7.16 1.10
N PRO A 234 -11.90 -6.44 0.22
CA PRO A 234 -12.45 -6.99 -1.01
C PRO A 234 -11.37 -7.57 -1.94
N ALA A 235 -11.72 -8.59 -2.71
CA ALA A 235 -10.76 -9.30 -3.56
C ALA A 235 -10.15 -8.42 -4.67
N SER A 236 -10.84 -7.38 -5.08
CA SER A 236 -10.37 -6.43 -6.10
C SER A 236 -9.40 -5.36 -5.58
N TYR A 237 -9.24 -5.21 -4.26
CA TYR A 237 -8.54 -4.06 -3.65
C TYR A 237 -7.12 -3.86 -4.19
N ASP A 238 -6.26 -4.88 -4.06
CA ASP A 238 -4.87 -4.77 -4.50
C ASP A 238 -4.73 -4.77 -6.03
N LEU A 239 -5.64 -5.44 -6.75
CA LEU A 239 -5.64 -5.45 -8.21
C LEU A 239 -5.96 -4.06 -8.77
N VAL A 240 -6.93 -3.35 -8.19
CA VAL A 240 -7.23 -1.96 -8.55
C VAL A 240 -6.05 -1.06 -8.24
N SER A 241 -5.45 -1.20 -7.05
CA SER A 241 -4.25 -0.44 -6.67
C SER A 241 -3.13 -0.63 -7.68
N PHE A 242 -2.84 -1.88 -8.04
CA PHE A 242 -1.76 -2.21 -8.95
C PHE A 242 -1.98 -1.68 -10.37
N LEU A 243 -3.18 -1.84 -10.89
CA LEU A 243 -3.48 -1.50 -12.29
C LEU A 243 -3.77 -0.01 -12.52
N LEU A 244 -4.21 0.73 -11.49
CA LEU A 244 -4.74 2.08 -11.69
C LEU A 244 -4.07 3.16 -10.84
N ASP A 245 -3.39 2.83 -9.74
CA ASP A 245 -2.73 3.86 -8.91
C ASP A 245 -1.41 4.30 -9.56
N ARG A 246 -1.26 5.62 -9.79
CA ARG A 246 -0.03 6.26 -10.28
C ARG A 246 0.53 5.63 -11.58
N GLN A 247 -0.35 5.11 -12.42
CA GLN A 247 0.09 4.56 -13.70
C GLN A 247 0.41 5.69 -14.69
N PRO A 248 1.58 5.68 -15.34
CA PRO A 248 1.91 6.65 -16.37
C PRO A 248 1.02 6.47 -17.60
N CYS A 249 0.61 5.25 -17.90
CA CYS A 249 -0.32 4.89 -18.96
C CYS A 249 -1.34 3.88 -18.42
N PRO A 250 -2.54 4.32 -18.01
CA PRO A 250 -3.57 3.42 -17.51
C PRO A 250 -3.97 2.40 -18.59
N PRO A 251 -4.19 1.12 -18.20
CA PRO A 251 -4.64 0.10 -19.14
C PRO A 251 -5.99 0.45 -19.79
N SER A 252 -6.15 0.10 -21.05
CA SER A 252 -7.43 0.18 -21.76
C SER A 252 -8.50 -0.72 -21.11
N LEU A 253 -9.78 -0.50 -21.42
CA LEU A 253 -10.88 -1.33 -20.91
C LEU A 253 -10.74 -2.81 -21.33
N ALA A 254 -10.16 -3.08 -22.51
CA ALA A 254 -9.90 -4.44 -22.97
C ALA A 254 -8.80 -5.12 -22.15
N GLU A 255 -7.70 -4.41 -21.87
CA GLU A 255 -6.62 -4.89 -21.01
C GLU A 255 -7.10 -5.09 -19.56
N LEU A 256 -7.87 -4.15 -19.00
CA LEU A 256 -8.45 -4.31 -17.67
C LEU A 256 -9.36 -5.54 -17.58
N ARG A 257 -10.11 -5.84 -18.65
CA ARG A 257 -10.90 -7.09 -18.71
C ARG A 257 -9.99 -8.32 -18.74
N ALA A 258 -8.94 -8.31 -19.56
CA ALA A 258 -8.00 -9.42 -19.65
C ALA A 258 -7.30 -9.66 -18.30
N TYR A 259 -6.80 -8.63 -17.64
CA TYR A 259 -6.14 -8.75 -16.33
C TYR A 259 -7.09 -9.23 -15.23
N ARG A 260 -8.37 -8.81 -15.21
CA ARG A 260 -9.35 -9.34 -14.26
C ARG A 260 -9.60 -10.85 -14.49
N LEU A 261 -9.79 -11.27 -15.74
CA LEU A 261 -9.99 -12.69 -16.05
C LEU A 261 -8.74 -13.51 -15.72
N PHE A 262 -7.54 -13.00 -16.03
CA PHE A 262 -6.28 -13.63 -15.66
C PHE A 262 -6.18 -13.77 -14.13
N PHE A 263 -6.49 -12.73 -13.38
CA PHE A 263 -6.47 -12.77 -11.91
C PHE A 263 -7.44 -13.84 -11.35
N LEU A 264 -8.67 -13.89 -11.84
CA LEU A 264 -9.65 -14.88 -11.41
C LEU A 264 -9.18 -16.31 -11.72
N GLU A 265 -8.52 -16.53 -12.86
CA GLU A 265 -7.92 -17.82 -13.19
C GLU A 265 -6.76 -18.16 -12.26
N GLN A 266 -5.87 -17.20 -11.91
CA GLN A 266 -4.81 -17.46 -10.94
C GLN A 266 -5.36 -17.81 -9.56
N ARG A 267 -6.43 -17.16 -9.12
CA ARG A 267 -7.13 -17.53 -7.88
C ARG A 267 -7.64 -18.96 -7.93
N ARG A 268 -8.27 -19.36 -9.04
CA ARG A 268 -8.79 -20.72 -9.26
C ARG A 268 -7.66 -21.76 -9.22
N LEU A 269 -6.53 -21.48 -9.88
CA LEU A 269 -5.36 -22.37 -9.89
C LEU A 269 -4.73 -22.54 -8.49
N LEU A 270 -4.85 -21.54 -7.64
CA LEU A 270 -4.41 -21.59 -6.24
C LEU A 270 -5.42 -22.24 -5.29
N GLY A 271 -6.57 -22.70 -5.81
CA GLY A 271 -7.62 -23.33 -5.01
C GLY A 271 -8.49 -22.36 -4.19
N LEU A 272 -8.47 -21.07 -4.51
CA LEU A 272 -9.37 -20.08 -3.91
C LEU A 272 -10.78 -20.24 -4.49
N GLY A 273 -11.79 -19.91 -3.68
CA GLY A 273 -13.19 -19.95 -4.10
C GLY A 273 -13.44 -19.17 -5.39
N ALA A 274 -14.26 -19.73 -6.27
CA ALA A 274 -14.64 -19.06 -7.51
C ALA A 274 -15.43 -17.77 -7.22
N ILE A 275 -15.16 -16.74 -8.00
CA ILE A 275 -15.93 -15.50 -8.04
C ILE A 275 -16.50 -15.40 -9.45
N ASP A 276 -17.77 -15.05 -9.57
CA ASP A 276 -18.38 -14.80 -10.88
C ASP A 276 -17.67 -13.61 -11.57
N PRO A 277 -17.28 -13.72 -12.86
CA PRO A 277 -16.56 -12.65 -13.54
C PRO A 277 -17.34 -11.33 -13.66
N ASP A 278 -18.66 -11.37 -13.75
CA ASP A 278 -19.48 -10.16 -13.85
C ASP A 278 -19.64 -9.50 -12.48
N ASP A 279 -19.87 -10.27 -11.41
CA ASP A 279 -19.85 -9.78 -10.03
C ASP A 279 -18.50 -9.17 -9.68
N PHE A 280 -17.39 -9.83 -10.05
CA PHE A 280 -16.05 -9.29 -9.85
C PHE A 280 -15.82 -8.00 -10.64
N ALA A 281 -16.37 -7.90 -11.85
CA ALA A 281 -16.27 -6.68 -12.65
C ALA A 281 -17.03 -5.50 -12.02
N LEU A 282 -18.16 -5.75 -11.35
CA LEU A 282 -18.89 -4.75 -10.57
C LEU A 282 -18.09 -4.31 -9.35
N GLU A 283 -17.59 -5.26 -8.54
CA GLU A 283 -16.74 -4.98 -7.37
C GLU A 283 -15.49 -4.19 -7.78
N PHE A 284 -14.81 -4.59 -8.86
CA PHE A 284 -13.61 -3.91 -9.37
C PHE A 284 -13.88 -2.44 -9.71
N ARG A 285 -15.01 -2.13 -10.36
CA ARG A 285 -15.36 -0.74 -10.70
C ARG A 285 -15.73 0.08 -9.48
N LEU A 286 -16.48 -0.51 -8.55
CA LEU A 286 -16.83 0.16 -7.30
C LEU A 286 -15.55 0.44 -6.48
N MET A 287 -14.64 -0.52 -6.40
CA MET A 287 -13.33 -0.36 -5.78
C MET A 287 -12.47 0.69 -6.51
N THR A 288 -12.56 0.78 -7.85
CA THR A 288 -11.88 1.83 -8.63
C THR A 288 -12.32 3.22 -8.19
N ILE A 289 -13.63 3.42 -7.95
CA ILE A 289 -14.14 4.68 -7.44
C ILE A 289 -13.59 4.96 -6.04
N GLN A 290 -13.73 4.04 -5.11
CA GLN A 290 -13.28 4.22 -3.73
C GLN A 290 -11.78 4.51 -3.65
N ARG A 291 -10.95 3.69 -4.29
CA ARG A 291 -9.49 3.85 -4.26
C ARG A 291 -9.01 5.11 -4.99
N GLY A 292 -9.61 5.42 -6.13
CA GLY A 292 -9.29 6.64 -6.88
C GLY A 292 -9.63 7.89 -6.09
N LEU A 293 -10.78 7.92 -5.42
CA LEU A 293 -11.14 9.04 -4.52
C LEU A 293 -10.18 9.13 -3.32
N LYS A 294 -9.87 8.00 -2.66
CA LYS A 294 -8.87 7.95 -1.56
C LYS A 294 -7.52 8.48 -2.02
N ALA A 295 -7.03 8.05 -3.19
CA ALA A 295 -5.76 8.50 -3.75
C ALA A 295 -5.80 10.01 -4.05
N THR A 296 -6.87 10.50 -4.67
CA THR A 296 -7.10 11.93 -4.92
C THR A 296 -7.08 12.76 -3.63
N GLY A 297 -7.72 12.27 -2.56
CA GLY A 297 -7.66 12.91 -1.24
C GLY A 297 -6.23 13.02 -0.72
N THR A 298 -5.46 11.93 -0.83
CA THR A 298 -4.04 11.92 -0.44
C THR A 298 -3.21 12.89 -1.26
N PHE A 299 -3.37 12.91 -2.59
CA PHE A 299 -2.64 13.82 -3.47
C PHE A 299 -3.02 15.29 -3.19
N SER A 300 -4.30 15.55 -2.92
CA SER A 300 -4.79 16.88 -2.56
C SER A 300 -4.19 17.38 -1.24
N TYR A 301 -4.15 16.51 -0.22
CA TYR A 301 -3.51 16.80 1.07
C TYR A 301 -2.02 17.07 0.91
N GLN A 302 -1.30 16.21 0.20
CA GLN A 302 0.13 16.38 -0.05
C GLN A 302 0.43 17.67 -0.83
N THR A 303 -0.43 18.04 -1.78
CA THR A 303 -0.29 19.24 -2.59
C THR A 303 -0.58 20.50 -1.78
N ALA A 304 -1.77 20.58 -1.16
CA ALA A 304 -2.29 21.81 -0.57
C ALA A 304 -1.80 22.04 0.87
N VAL A 305 -1.63 20.96 1.65
CA VAL A 305 -1.28 21.05 3.08
C VAL A 305 0.22 20.83 3.31
N CYS A 306 0.81 19.82 2.66
CA CYS A 306 2.22 19.48 2.85
C CYS A 306 3.18 20.23 1.89
N GLY A 307 2.67 21.01 0.93
CA GLY A 307 3.49 21.77 -0.01
C GLY A 307 4.24 20.90 -1.05
N ARG A 308 3.81 19.63 -1.26
CA ARG A 308 4.47 18.66 -2.16
C ARG A 308 3.79 18.59 -3.55
N GLY A 309 3.20 19.69 -4.02
CA GLY A 309 2.44 19.73 -5.29
C GLY A 309 3.26 19.30 -6.50
N ALA A 310 4.54 19.64 -6.57
CA ALA A 310 5.42 19.20 -7.66
C ALA A 310 5.46 17.67 -7.86
N VAL A 311 5.21 16.90 -6.78
CA VAL A 311 5.25 15.44 -6.82
C VAL A 311 3.87 14.82 -7.05
N TYR A 312 2.79 15.44 -6.52
CA TYR A 312 1.50 14.77 -6.45
C TYR A 312 0.39 15.36 -7.30
N GLN A 313 0.46 16.67 -7.63
CA GLN A 313 -0.64 17.37 -8.29
C GLN A 313 -1.00 16.78 -9.66
N HIS A 314 -0.01 16.32 -10.42
CA HIS A 314 -0.22 15.78 -11.76
C HIS A 314 -0.97 14.44 -11.80
N PHE A 315 -1.08 13.74 -10.65
CA PHE A 315 -1.86 12.49 -10.55
C PHE A 315 -3.36 12.73 -10.32
N ILE A 316 -3.76 13.94 -9.88
CA ILE A 316 -5.14 14.21 -9.44
C ILE A 316 -6.13 14.05 -10.61
N GLN A 317 -5.91 14.79 -11.69
CA GLN A 317 -6.83 14.78 -12.83
C GLN A 317 -6.95 13.42 -13.50
N PRO A 318 -5.86 12.71 -13.87
CA PRO A 318 -5.97 11.38 -14.46
C PRO A 318 -6.69 10.38 -13.55
N THR A 319 -6.47 10.45 -12.23
CA THR A 319 -7.17 9.59 -11.26
C THR A 319 -8.68 9.87 -11.25
N LEU A 320 -9.08 11.13 -11.26
CA LEU A 320 -10.51 11.50 -11.31
C LEU A 320 -11.18 11.11 -12.63
N GLU A 321 -10.46 11.15 -13.75
CA GLU A 321 -10.96 10.68 -15.05
C GLU A 321 -11.28 9.18 -15.00
N ILE A 322 -10.40 8.37 -14.38
CA ILE A 322 -10.62 6.93 -14.17
C ILE A 322 -11.84 6.69 -13.25
N VAL A 323 -11.97 7.47 -12.17
CA VAL A 323 -13.12 7.40 -11.26
C VAL A 323 -14.42 7.72 -12.00
N LEU A 324 -14.41 8.80 -12.79
CA LEU A 324 -15.58 9.20 -13.57
C LEU A 324 -15.99 8.11 -14.57
N GLN A 325 -15.02 7.55 -15.31
CA GLN A 325 -15.27 6.45 -16.25
C GLN A 325 -15.91 5.24 -15.56
N ALA A 326 -15.41 4.85 -14.38
CA ALA A 326 -15.97 3.75 -13.60
C ALA A 326 -17.40 4.03 -13.14
N ALA A 327 -17.69 5.25 -12.65
CA ALA A 327 -19.01 5.66 -12.19
C ALA A 327 -20.00 5.77 -13.37
N GLU A 328 -19.58 6.24 -14.54
CA GLU A 328 -20.39 6.27 -15.76
C GLU A 328 -20.76 4.87 -16.23
N TRP A 329 -19.82 3.94 -16.21
CA TRP A 329 -20.10 2.57 -16.60
C TRP A 329 -21.08 1.86 -15.65
N LEU A 330 -21.03 2.17 -14.35
CA LEU A 330 -21.99 1.65 -13.37
C LEU A 330 -23.38 2.30 -13.50
N GLU A 331 -23.50 3.44 -14.19
CA GLU A 331 -24.68 4.29 -14.28
C GLU A 331 -25.24 4.71 -12.90
N ARG A 332 -24.37 4.74 -11.89
CA ARG A 332 -24.65 5.07 -10.48
C ARG A 332 -24.00 6.41 -10.10
N PHE A 333 -24.28 6.88 -8.91
CA PHE A 333 -23.65 8.05 -8.29
C PHE A 333 -23.77 9.34 -9.12
N PRO A 334 -25.00 9.80 -9.39
CA PRO A 334 -25.25 10.93 -10.28
C PRO A 334 -24.65 12.25 -9.77
N THR A 335 -24.64 12.48 -8.44
CA THR A 335 -24.04 13.68 -7.85
C THR A 335 -22.53 13.66 -7.99
N LEU A 336 -21.86 12.56 -7.66
CA LEU A 336 -20.43 12.38 -7.87
C LEU A 336 -20.05 12.60 -9.34
N ARG A 337 -20.74 11.94 -10.26
CA ARG A 337 -20.50 12.06 -11.71
C ARG A 337 -20.62 13.51 -12.19
N ARG A 338 -21.67 14.20 -11.81
CA ARG A 338 -21.87 15.62 -12.15
C ARG A 338 -20.75 16.48 -11.61
N MET A 339 -20.43 16.34 -10.32
CA MET A 339 -19.43 17.15 -9.65
C MET A 339 -18.03 16.92 -10.22
N LEU A 340 -17.68 15.69 -10.61
CA LEU A 340 -16.40 15.40 -11.27
C LEU A 340 -16.34 15.98 -12.67
N LYS A 341 -17.41 15.83 -13.49
CA LYS A 341 -17.48 16.43 -14.85
C LYS A 341 -17.27 17.94 -14.86
N GLU A 342 -17.78 18.64 -13.86
CA GLU A 342 -17.61 20.09 -13.74
C GLU A 342 -16.16 20.52 -13.40
N ARG A 343 -15.31 19.58 -12.96
CA ARG A 343 -13.97 19.87 -12.38
C ARG A 343 -12.79 19.22 -13.09
N ILE A 344 -13.05 18.27 -13.99
CA ILE A 344 -12.01 17.56 -14.78
C ILE A 344 -11.59 18.35 -16.04
N ASN A 345 -12.16 19.52 -16.30
CA ASN A 345 -11.88 20.38 -17.48
C ASN A 345 -10.65 21.25 -17.27
#